data_c9793a839335f0d62841d54be18c0c75
#
_entry.id   c9793a839335f0d62841d54be18c0c75
#
_cell.length_a   1.000
_cell.length_b   1.000
_cell.length_c   1.000
_cell.angle_alpha   90.00
_cell.angle_beta   90.00
_cell.angle_gamma   90.00
#
_symmetry.space_group_name_H-M   'P 1'
#
loop_
_entity.id
_entity.type
_entity.pdbx_description
1 polymer ?
#
loop_
_entity_poly.entity_id
_entity_poly.type
_entity_poly.pdbx_seq_one_letter_code
_entity_poly.pdbx_strand_id
1 'polypeptide(L)'
;MGGFFGTISKSSCVTDLFYGTDYNSHLGTKRGGMATYDATEKKFMRSIHNLESTYFRTRFEDELDKFSGNSGIGIISDTDAQPIIINSHLGRFAIVTVGKVNNIGELEQELLAKNMHLAELSS
;
A
#
# COMPACT_ATOMS: atom_id res chain seq x y z
N MET A 1 -3.31 -6.27 -13.46
CA MET A 1 -4.20 -6.60 -12.36
C MET A 1 -3.38 -6.73 -11.09
N GLY A 2 -4.00 -6.75 -9.93
CA GLY A 2 -3.25 -6.81 -8.68
C GLY A 2 -4.08 -7.41 -7.57
N GLY A 3 -3.54 -7.40 -6.36
CA GLY A 3 -4.22 -7.88 -5.18
C GLY A 3 -3.71 -7.19 -3.94
N PHE A 4 -4.51 -7.14 -2.90
CA PHE A 4 -4.10 -6.55 -1.64
C PHE A 4 -4.48 -7.44 -0.46
N PHE A 5 -3.80 -7.22 0.65
CA PHE A 5 -4.02 -7.96 1.88
C PHE A 5 -3.90 -7.00 3.06
N GLY A 6 -4.79 -7.16 4.03
CA GLY A 6 -4.76 -6.35 5.25
C GLY A 6 -4.90 -7.23 6.47
N THR A 7 -4.29 -6.84 7.57
CA THR A 7 -4.36 -7.61 8.80
C THR A 7 -4.27 -6.72 10.03
N ILE A 8 -4.96 -7.13 11.08
CA ILE A 8 -4.86 -6.58 12.43
C ILE A 8 -4.65 -7.75 13.37
N SER A 9 -3.68 -7.64 14.26
CA SER A 9 -3.32 -8.72 15.17
C SER A 9 -3.15 -8.20 16.60
N LYS A 10 -3.24 -9.08 17.58
CA LYS A 10 -2.94 -8.75 18.97
C LYS A 10 -1.44 -8.68 19.22
N SER A 11 -0.64 -9.26 18.34
CA SER A 11 0.81 -9.24 18.40
C SER A 11 1.35 -8.64 17.10
N SER A 12 2.62 -8.88 16.75
CA SER A 12 3.17 -8.40 15.50
C SER A 12 2.41 -8.99 14.30
N CYS A 13 2.06 -8.14 13.34
CA CYS A 13 1.39 -8.56 12.11
C CYS A 13 2.36 -8.80 10.94
N VAL A 14 3.64 -8.55 11.13
CA VAL A 14 4.62 -8.47 10.03
C VAL A 14 4.69 -9.77 9.23
N THR A 15 4.80 -10.91 9.91
CA THR A 15 4.88 -12.20 9.24
C THR A 15 3.61 -12.53 8.45
N ASP A 16 2.45 -12.32 9.06
CA ASP A 16 1.18 -12.56 8.39
C ASP A 16 0.99 -11.66 7.18
N LEU A 17 1.38 -10.39 7.33
CA LEU A 17 1.30 -9.42 6.24
C LEU A 17 2.21 -9.82 5.09
N PHE A 18 3.43 -10.24 5.38
CA PHE A 18 4.39 -10.67 4.36
C PHE A 18 3.85 -11.85 3.56
N TYR A 19 3.42 -12.91 4.23
CA TYR A 19 2.90 -14.09 3.54
C TYR A 19 1.57 -13.83 2.86
N GLY A 20 0.69 -13.06 3.46
CA GLY A 20 -0.59 -12.70 2.84
C GLY A 20 -0.41 -11.90 1.56
N THR A 21 0.52 -10.94 1.57
CA THR A 21 0.82 -10.16 0.38
C THR A 21 1.52 -11.02 -0.68
N ASP A 22 2.47 -11.86 -0.27
CA ASP A 22 3.17 -12.78 -1.17
C ASP A 22 2.21 -13.75 -1.87
N TYR A 23 1.16 -14.18 -1.18
CA TYR A 23 0.14 -15.04 -1.77
C TYR A 23 -0.50 -14.41 -3.00
N ASN A 24 -0.61 -13.09 -3.03
CA ASN A 24 -1.16 -12.35 -4.16
C ASN A 24 -0.12 -12.02 -5.24
N SER A 25 1.13 -12.42 -5.07
CA SER A 25 2.21 -12.02 -5.97
C SER A 25 2.02 -12.53 -7.41
N HIS A 26 1.22 -13.56 -7.59
CA HIS A 26 0.90 -14.06 -8.93
C HIS A 26 -0.12 -13.19 -9.68
N LEU A 27 -0.75 -12.22 -9.01
CA LEU A 27 -1.77 -11.36 -9.60
C LEU A 27 -1.20 -10.10 -10.23
N GLY A 28 0.07 -9.80 -10.02
CA GLY A 28 0.71 -8.64 -10.57
C GLY A 28 2.21 -8.87 -10.69
N THR A 29 2.87 -8.10 -11.53
CA THR A 29 4.27 -8.33 -11.86
C THR A 29 5.16 -7.10 -11.74
N LYS A 30 4.59 -5.91 -11.54
CA LYS A 30 5.38 -4.69 -11.61
C LYS A 30 5.84 -4.17 -10.27
N ARG A 31 4.95 -4.06 -9.30
CA ARG A 31 5.27 -3.44 -8.01
C ARG A 31 4.66 -4.18 -6.85
N GLY A 32 5.36 -4.16 -5.73
CA GLY A 32 4.84 -4.66 -4.47
C GLY A 32 5.16 -3.67 -3.36
N GLY A 33 4.30 -3.60 -2.37
CA GLY A 33 4.50 -2.71 -1.25
C GLY A 33 3.83 -3.22 0.01
N MET A 34 4.39 -2.82 1.14
CA MET A 34 3.83 -3.09 2.45
C MET A 34 3.94 -1.86 3.33
N ALA A 35 2.94 -1.66 4.17
CA ALA A 35 2.98 -0.64 5.21
C ALA A 35 2.42 -1.21 6.49
N THR A 36 3.06 -0.90 7.61
CA THR A 36 2.59 -1.25 8.94
C THR A 36 2.47 -0.02 9.81
N TYR A 37 1.59 -0.10 10.81
CA TYR A 37 1.47 0.94 11.82
C TYR A 37 1.80 0.36 13.18
N ASP A 38 2.77 0.99 13.86
CA ASP A 38 3.15 0.64 15.23
C ASP A 38 2.49 1.64 16.17
N ALA A 39 1.45 1.18 16.86
CA ALA A 39 0.70 2.04 17.80
C ALA A 39 1.51 2.43 19.03
N THR A 40 2.49 1.60 19.43
CA THR A 40 3.36 1.87 20.57
C THR A 40 4.30 3.05 20.29
N GLU A 41 4.92 3.05 19.11
CA GLU A 41 5.81 4.12 18.70
C GLU A 41 5.12 5.19 17.88
N LYS A 42 3.84 4.97 17.52
CA LYS A 42 3.00 5.89 16.76
C LYS A 42 3.63 6.27 15.42
N LYS A 43 4.13 5.28 14.69
CA LYS A 43 4.74 5.53 13.39
C LYS A 43 4.33 4.51 12.36
N PHE A 44 4.40 4.95 11.10
CA PHE A 44 4.23 4.08 9.94
C PHE A 44 5.59 3.66 9.40
N MET A 45 5.65 2.42 8.91
CA MET A 45 6.79 1.92 8.15
C MET A 45 6.28 1.44 6.82
N ARG A 46 6.98 1.81 5.75
CA ARG A 46 6.55 1.50 4.39
C ARG A 46 7.76 1.12 3.53
N SER A 47 7.55 0.14 2.65
CA SER A 47 8.52 -0.20 1.63
C SER A 47 7.80 -0.56 0.34
N ILE A 48 8.31 -0.08 -0.78
CA ILE A 48 7.77 -0.33 -2.10
C ILE A 48 8.93 -0.72 -3.01
N HIS A 49 8.77 -1.83 -3.75
CA HIS A 49 9.82 -2.32 -4.65
C HIS A 49 9.25 -2.68 -6.02
N ASN A 50 10.12 -2.56 -7.02
CA ASN A 50 9.86 -3.05 -8.36
C ASN A 50 10.02 -4.58 -8.37
N LEU A 51 9.06 -5.27 -8.95
CA LEU A 51 9.04 -6.73 -9.00
C LEU A 51 9.28 -7.28 -10.41
N GLU A 52 9.62 -6.44 -11.38
CA GLU A 52 9.78 -6.88 -12.76
C GLU A 52 10.95 -7.85 -12.95
N SER A 53 11.99 -7.72 -12.14
CA SER A 53 13.18 -8.56 -12.22
C SER A 53 13.41 -9.46 -11.01
N THR A 54 12.55 -9.38 -9.98
CA THR A 54 12.76 -10.10 -8.72
C THR A 54 11.42 -10.44 -8.10
N TYR A 55 11.30 -11.62 -7.49
CA TYR A 55 10.10 -12.02 -6.80
C TYR A 55 9.86 -11.18 -5.54
N PHE A 56 8.59 -11.03 -5.19
CA PHE A 56 8.18 -10.31 -3.98
C PHE A 56 8.91 -10.79 -2.74
N ARG A 57 8.92 -12.09 -2.51
CA ARG A 57 9.54 -12.69 -1.33
C ARG A 57 11.02 -12.31 -1.22
N THR A 58 11.74 -12.38 -2.33
CA THR A 58 13.16 -12.05 -2.36
C THR A 58 13.41 -10.57 -2.04
N ARG A 59 12.56 -9.68 -2.55
CA ARG A 59 12.71 -8.24 -2.33
C ARG A 59 12.41 -7.81 -0.91
N PHE A 60 11.43 -8.44 -0.27
CA PHE A 60 10.95 -7.98 1.03
C PHE A 60 11.47 -8.78 2.22
N GLU A 61 11.97 -9.98 1.99
CA GLU A 61 12.41 -10.86 3.08
C GLU A 61 13.47 -10.22 3.98
N ASP A 62 14.46 -9.55 3.39
CA ASP A 62 15.54 -8.92 4.14
C ASP A 62 15.10 -7.66 4.88
N GLU A 63 13.94 -7.12 4.54
CA GLU A 63 13.43 -5.90 5.16
C GLU A 63 12.44 -6.15 6.29
N LEU A 64 12.08 -7.40 6.55
CA LEU A 64 11.08 -7.69 7.58
C LEU A 64 11.45 -7.17 8.96
N ASP A 65 12.75 -7.12 9.27
CA ASP A 65 13.23 -6.59 10.54
C ASP A 65 12.97 -5.09 10.72
N LYS A 66 12.74 -4.38 9.63
CA LYS A 66 12.47 -2.94 9.66
C LYS A 66 11.01 -2.63 9.96
N PHE A 67 10.14 -3.63 9.85
CA PHE A 67 8.72 -3.46 10.10
C PHE A 67 8.39 -3.87 11.52
N SER A 68 7.45 -3.15 12.10
CA SER A 68 6.87 -3.52 13.39
C SER A 68 5.44 -3.06 13.42
N GLY A 69 4.67 -3.55 14.38
CA GLY A 69 3.30 -3.14 14.56
C GLY A 69 2.33 -4.31 14.50
N ASN A 70 1.08 -4.02 14.82
CA ASN A 70 0.02 -5.02 14.87
C ASN A 70 -1.08 -4.79 13.83
N SER A 71 -0.92 -3.81 12.96
CA SER A 71 -1.81 -3.62 11.82
C SER A 71 -0.99 -3.27 10.57
N GLY A 72 -1.45 -3.72 9.42
CA GLY A 72 -0.73 -3.48 8.18
C GLY A 72 -1.54 -3.80 6.95
N ILE A 73 -1.07 -3.27 5.83
CA ILE A 73 -1.61 -3.52 4.50
C ILE A 73 -0.48 -3.80 3.53
N GLY A 74 -0.76 -4.65 2.57
CA GLY A 74 0.18 -4.97 1.51
C GLY A 74 -0.52 -5.02 0.16
N ILE A 75 0.24 -4.82 -0.90
CA ILE A 75 -0.30 -4.76 -2.25
C ILE A 75 0.67 -5.31 -3.28
N ILE A 76 0.12 -5.95 -4.28
CA ILE A 76 0.79 -6.28 -5.53
C ILE A 76 0.05 -5.51 -6.62
N SER A 77 0.77 -4.71 -7.38
CA SER A 77 0.17 -3.81 -8.36
C SER A 77 0.95 -3.81 -9.68
N ASP A 78 0.23 -3.62 -10.77
CA ASP A 78 0.83 -3.42 -12.09
C ASP A 78 0.85 -1.94 -12.49
N THR A 79 0.37 -1.07 -11.64
CA THR A 79 0.26 0.37 -11.93
C THR A 79 1.07 1.19 -10.93
N ASP A 80 0.41 1.74 -9.94
CA ASP A 80 1.00 2.74 -9.05
C ASP A 80 1.86 2.15 -7.94
N ALA A 81 2.81 2.93 -7.47
CA ALA A 81 3.56 2.61 -6.28
C ALA A 81 2.66 2.80 -5.06
N GLN A 82 2.39 1.73 -4.34
CA GLN A 82 1.52 1.71 -3.17
C GLN A 82 2.16 0.85 -2.06
N PRO A 83 1.81 0.97 -0.78
CA PRO A 83 0.74 1.82 -0.22
C PRO A 83 1.06 3.31 -0.28
N ILE A 84 0.01 4.12 -0.35
CA ILE A 84 0.11 5.57 -0.31
C ILE A 84 -0.15 6.03 1.12
N ILE A 85 0.74 6.86 1.68
CA ILE A 85 0.55 7.43 3.01
C ILE A 85 0.06 8.86 2.82
N ILE A 86 -1.07 9.16 3.45
CA ILE A 86 -1.75 10.45 3.31
C ILE A 86 -1.79 11.14 4.68
N ASN A 87 -1.40 12.41 4.70
CA ASN A 87 -1.60 13.30 5.84
C ASN A 87 -2.87 14.10 5.62
N SER A 88 -3.83 13.98 6.53
CA SER A 88 -5.09 14.69 6.43
C SER A 88 -5.42 15.38 7.76
N HIS A 89 -6.48 16.18 7.75
CA HIS A 89 -6.97 16.81 8.98
C HIS A 89 -7.48 15.77 10.00
N LEU A 90 -7.76 14.54 9.55
CA LEU A 90 -8.15 13.44 10.42
C LEU A 90 -6.97 12.63 10.94
N GLY A 91 -5.76 12.98 10.52
CA GLY A 91 -4.55 12.28 10.87
C GLY A 91 -3.87 11.65 9.67
N ARG A 92 -2.88 10.80 9.94
CA ARG A 92 -2.14 10.09 8.90
C ARG A 92 -2.73 8.70 8.71
N PHE A 93 -2.87 8.29 7.46
CA PHE A 93 -3.33 6.94 7.14
C PHE A 93 -2.66 6.43 5.86
N ALA A 94 -2.70 5.11 5.69
CA ALA A 94 -2.19 4.45 4.49
C ALA A 94 -3.34 3.81 3.73
N ILE A 95 -3.26 3.83 2.41
CA ILE A 95 -4.31 3.28 1.55
C ILE A 95 -3.71 2.46 0.42
N VAL A 96 -4.39 1.37 0.08
CA VAL A 96 -4.10 0.57 -1.12
C VAL A 96 -5.38 0.39 -1.92
N THR A 97 -5.25 0.36 -3.23
CA THR A 97 -6.39 0.14 -4.12
C THR A 97 -6.00 -0.77 -5.28
N VAL A 98 -6.96 -1.56 -5.74
CA VAL A 98 -6.86 -2.33 -6.98
C VAL A 98 -8.13 -2.05 -7.76
N GLY A 99 -7.98 -1.49 -8.96
CA GLY A 99 -9.12 -1.14 -9.79
C GLY A 99 -8.86 0.11 -10.60
N LYS A 100 -9.90 0.54 -11.30
CA LYS A 100 -9.85 1.73 -12.13
C LYS A 100 -11.11 2.56 -11.93
N VAL A 101 -10.92 3.87 -11.75
CA VAL A 101 -12.03 4.80 -11.68
C VAL A 101 -12.34 5.28 -13.09
N ASN A 102 -13.50 4.92 -13.63
CA ASN A 102 -13.85 5.21 -15.02
C ASN A 102 -14.17 6.67 -15.29
N ASN A 103 -14.65 7.39 -14.26
CA ASN A 103 -15.04 8.80 -14.39
C ASN A 103 -14.08 9.73 -13.65
N ILE A 104 -12.79 9.42 -13.70
CA ILE A 104 -11.78 10.18 -12.95
C ILE A 104 -11.76 11.67 -13.36
N GLY A 105 -11.98 11.96 -14.65
CA GLY A 105 -12.03 13.33 -15.13
C GLY A 105 -13.15 14.14 -14.51
N GLU A 106 -14.33 13.55 -14.37
CA GLU A 106 -15.48 14.22 -13.76
C GLU A 106 -15.23 14.47 -12.27
N LEU A 107 -14.68 13.48 -11.58
CA LEU A 107 -14.36 13.59 -10.15
C LEU A 107 -13.29 14.65 -9.91
N GLU A 108 -12.29 14.72 -10.78
CA GLU A 108 -11.26 15.73 -10.71
C GLU A 108 -11.84 17.14 -10.83
N GLN A 109 -12.70 17.36 -11.81
CA GLN A 109 -13.37 18.63 -12.02
C GLN A 109 -14.21 19.03 -10.80
N GLU A 110 -14.93 18.09 -10.24
CA GLU A 110 -15.76 18.32 -9.07
C GLU A 110 -14.92 18.71 -7.86
N LEU A 111 -13.79 18.05 -7.63
CA LEU A 111 -12.88 18.36 -6.53
C LEU A 111 -12.22 19.74 -6.71
N LEU A 112 -11.81 20.05 -7.93
CA LEU A 112 -11.20 21.35 -8.23
C LEU A 112 -12.22 22.49 -8.03
N ALA A 113 -13.48 22.26 -8.38
CA ALA A 113 -14.55 23.24 -8.16
C ALA A 113 -14.80 23.52 -6.67
N LYS A 114 -14.42 22.58 -5.79
CA LYS A 114 -14.52 22.73 -4.33
C LYS A 114 -13.22 23.22 -3.69
N ASN A 115 -12.29 23.72 -4.50
CA ASN A 115 -10.96 24.18 -4.05
C ASN A 115 -10.11 23.08 -3.40
N MET A 116 -10.31 21.85 -3.83
CA MET A 116 -9.48 20.73 -3.43
C MET A 116 -8.40 20.48 -4.47
N HIS A 117 -7.31 19.85 -4.05
CA HIS A 117 -6.17 19.62 -4.92
C HIS A 117 -5.88 18.12 -5.04
N LEU A 118 -5.42 17.72 -6.22
CA LEU A 118 -4.94 16.38 -6.49
C LEU A 118 -3.42 16.45 -6.71
N ALA A 119 -2.67 15.66 -5.95
CA ALA A 119 -1.22 15.65 -6.07
C ALA A 119 -0.76 14.92 -7.33
N GLU A 120 -1.50 13.88 -7.71
CA GLU A 120 -1.13 13.02 -8.83
C GLU A 120 -2.37 12.34 -9.40
N LEU A 121 -2.38 12.21 -10.72
CA LEU A 121 -3.42 11.46 -11.43
C LEU A 121 -2.82 10.21 -12.03
N SER A 122 -3.49 9.10 -11.77
CA SER A 122 -3.10 7.81 -12.28
C SER A 122 -4.32 7.12 -12.90
N SER A 123 -4.14 6.54 -14.04
CA SER A 123 -5.23 5.88 -14.77
C SER A 123 -5.53 4.48 -14.25
#